data_6c227e6dfe0e245a05922e534b9fd3b3
#
_entry.id   6c227e6dfe0e245a05922e534b9fd3b3
#
_cell.length_a   1.000
_cell.length_b   1.000
_cell.length_c   1.000
_cell.angle_alpha   90.00
_cell.angle_beta   90.00
_cell.angle_gamma   90.00
#
_symmetry.space_group_name_H-M   'P 1'
#
loop_
_entity.id
_entity.type
_entity.pdbx_description
1 polymer ?
#
loop_
_entity_poly.entity_id
_entity_poly.type
_entity_poly.pdbx_seq_one_letter_code
_entity_poly.pdbx_strand_id
1 'polypeptide(L)'
;MLTEYCWGETWGDETLQPRERSILNLGMIAALGKMEEFATHVRGALNNRLTPNEIRAALTQITIYCGAPIGVDCFRVARPIIAEHQKNK
;
A
#
# COMPACT_ATOMS: atom_id res chain seq x y z
N MET A 1 -9.11 -16.02 14.47
CA MET A 1 -10.40 -15.82 13.77
C MET A 1 -10.41 -14.63 12.83
N LEU A 2 -10.06 -13.46 13.30
CA LEU A 2 -10.04 -12.30 12.41
C LEU A 2 -9.09 -12.48 11.24
N THR A 3 -7.92 -13.05 11.49
CA THR A 3 -6.93 -13.27 10.45
C THR A 3 -7.47 -14.21 9.37
N GLU A 4 -7.98 -15.37 9.77
CA GLU A 4 -8.53 -16.32 8.81
C GLU A 4 -9.73 -15.74 8.09
N TYR A 5 -10.64 -15.13 8.81
CA TYR A 5 -11.84 -14.56 8.22
C TYR A 5 -11.49 -13.44 7.24
N CYS A 6 -10.66 -12.48 7.69
CA CYS A 6 -10.33 -11.34 6.85
C CYS A 6 -9.49 -11.72 5.65
N TRP A 7 -8.50 -12.59 5.84
CA TRP A 7 -7.60 -12.93 4.76
C TRP A 7 -8.16 -14.00 3.84
N GLY A 8 -8.78 -15.05 4.42
CA GLY A 8 -9.33 -16.12 3.62
C GLY A 8 -10.55 -15.70 2.81
N GLU A 9 -11.50 -15.09 3.49
CA GLU A 9 -12.74 -14.67 2.83
C GLU A 9 -12.53 -13.47 1.92
N THR A 10 -11.82 -12.46 2.42
CA THR A 10 -11.65 -11.21 1.69
C THR A 10 -10.74 -11.38 0.49
N TRP A 11 -9.58 -11.97 0.69
CA TRP A 11 -8.61 -12.10 -0.40
C TRP A 11 -8.94 -13.21 -1.38
N GLY A 12 -9.84 -14.13 -0.99
CA GLY A 12 -10.34 -15.15 -1.89
C GLY A 12 -11.46 -14.67 -2.80
N ASP A 13 -12.05 -13.53 -2.49
CA ASP A 13 -13.13 -12.95 -3.27
C ASP A 13 -12.56 -12.27 -4.51
N GLU A 14 -12.97 -12.70 -5.68
CA GLU A 14 -12.44 -12.23 -6.96
C GLU A 14 -13.05 -10.91 -7.43
N THR A 15 -14.01 -10.37 -6.68
CA THR A 15 -14.64 -9.10 -7.03
C THR A 15 -13.61 -7.98 -7.13
N LEU A 16 -12.65 -7.97 -6.18
CA LEU A 16 -11.50 -7.07 -6.24
C LEU A 16 -10.25 -7.91 -6.39
N GLN A 17 -9.42 -7.55 -7.33
CA GLN A 17 -8.15 -8.24 -7.54
C GLN A 17 -7.17 -7.86 -6.42
N PRO A 18 -6.15 -8.69 -6.16
CA PRO A 18 -5.14 -8.36 -5.14
C PRO A 18 -4.51 -6.98 -5.34
N ARG A 19 -4.27 -6.56 -6.57
CA ARG A 19 -3.75 -5.22 -6.86
C ARG A 19 -4.66 -4.14 -6.31
N GLU A 20 -5.96 -4.29 -6.54
CA GLU A 20 -6.94 -3.29 -6.11
C GLU A 20 -7.05 -3.26 -4.59
N ARG A 21 -7.01 -4.43 -3.95
CA ARG A 21 -7.03 -4.50 -2.50
C ARG A 21 -5.79 -3.87 -1.89
N SER A 22 -4.64 -4.04 -2.54
CA SER A 22 -3.40 -3.40 -2.07
C SER A 22 -3.50 -1.89 -2.11
N ILE A 23 -4.06 -1.32 -3.19
CA ILE A 23 -4.24 0.13 -3.28
C ILE A 23 -5.14 0.62 -2.16
N LEU A 24 -6.25 -0.07 -1.93
CA LEU A 24 -7.20 0.28 -0.88
C LEU A 24 -6.53 0.24 0.49
N ASN A 25 -5.74 -0.79 0.75
CA ASN A 25 -5.03 -0.95 2.02
C ASN A 25 -4.01 0.17 2.25
N LEU A 26 -3.29 0.58 1.21
CA LEU A 26 -2.35 1.69 1.35
C LEU A 26 -3.07 2.94 1.85
N GLY A 27 -4.24 3.24 1.28
CA GLY A 27 -5.00 4.41 1.68
C GLY A 27 -5.48 4.32 3.12
N MET A 28 -6.04 3.17 3.50
CA MET A 28 -6.58 3.00 4.85
C MET A 28 -5.48 3.07 5.91
N ILE A 29 -4.37 2.39 5.67
CA ILE A 29 -3.27 2.33 6.65
C ILE A 29 -2.58 3.68 6.76
N ALA A 30 -2.42 4.38 5.63
CA ALA A 30 -1.85 5.73 5.64
C ALA A 30 -2.73 6.67 6.47
N ALA A 31 -4.05 6.62 6.27
CA ALA A 31 -4.97 7.47 7.01
C ALA A 31 -4.90 7.23 8.51
N LEU A 32 -4.63 5.98 8.91
CA LEU A 32 -4.47 5.63 10.32
C LEU A 32 -3.08 5.99 10.87
N GLY A 33 -2.16 6.38 10.03
CA GLY A 33 -0.82 6.75 10.45
C GLY A 33 0.07 5.61 10.88
N LYS A 34 -0.25 4.38 10.47
CA LYS A 34 0.48 3.18 10.88
C LYS A 34 1.63 2.90 9.91
N MET A 35 2.74 3.62 10.09
CA MET A 35 3.82 3.59 9.10
C MET A 35 4.58 2.27 9.03
N GLU A 36 4.67 1.50 10.12
CA GLU A 36 5.29 0.18 10.03
C GLU A 36 4.46 -0.76 9.17
N GLU A 37 3.15 -0.78 9.42
CA GLU A 37 2.23 -1.56 8.60
C GLU A 37 2.20 -1.04 7.18
N PHE A 38 2.28 0.27 7.01
CA PHE A 38 2.32 0.87 5.69
C PHE A 38 3.50 0.34 4.88
N ALA A 39 4.68 0.26 5.51
CA ALA A 39 5.87 -0.28 4.85
C ALA A 39 5.64 -1.71 4.36
N THR A 40 5.05 -2.55 5.21
CA THR A 40 4.73 -3.92 4.87
C THR A 40 3.78 -3.98 3.67
N HIS A 41 2.79 -3.10 3.65
CA HIS A 41 1.80 -3.09 2.57
C HIS A 41 2.34 -2.48 1.28
N VAL A 42 3.33 -1.60 1.34
CA VAL A 42 4.03 -1.15 0.12
C VAL A 42 4.75 -2.35 -0.52
N ARG A 43 5.44 -3.15 0.29
CA ARG A 43 6.09 -4.35 -0.21
C ARG A 43 5.07 -5.32 -0.82
N GLY A 44 3.94 -5.50 -0.11
CA GLY A 44 2.86 -6.36 -0.61
C GLY A 44 2.27 -5.86 -1.92
N ALA A 45 2.12 -4.54 -2.05
CA ALA A 45 1.59 -3.95 -3.28
C ALA A 45 2.51 -4.24 -4.46
N LEU A 46 3.83 -4.09 -4.26
CA LEU A 46 4.79 -4.41 -5.31
C LEU A 46 4.73 -5.90 -5.67
N ASN A 47 4.58 -6.76 -4.68
CA ASN A 47 4.43 -8.20 -4.92
C ASN A 47 3.13 -8.52 -5.66
N ASN A 48 2.10 -7.72 -5.47
CA ASN A 48 0.84 -7.86 -6.17
C ASN A 48 0.81 -7.10 -7.50
N ARG A 49 2.00 -6.74 -7.99
CA ARG A 49 2.22 -6.20 -9.33
C ARG A 49 1.80 -4.74 -9.52
N LEU A 50 1.66 -3.99 -8.44
CA LEU A 50 1.59 -2.54 -8.60
C LEU A 50 2.96 -2.06 -9.06
N THR A 51 2.94 -1.15 -10.02
CA THR A 51 4.19 -0.53 -10.48
C THR A 51 4.57 0.59 -9.52
N PRO A 52 5.87 0.96 -9.47
CA PRO A 52 6.28 2.13 -8.70
C PRO A 52 5.48 3.39 -9.04
N ASN A 53 5.16 3.59 -10.32
CA ASN A 53 4.38 4.76 -10.71
C ASN A 53 2.96 4.70 -10.18
N GLU A 54 2.37 3.52 -10.14
CA GLU A 54 1.04 3.36 -9.57
C GLU A 54 1.04 3.65 -8.07
N ILE A 55 2.08 3.20 -7.38
CA ILE A 55 2.23 3.49 -5.95
C ILE A 55 2.38 4.99 -5.73
N ARG A 56 3.23 5.66 -6.53
CA ARG A 56 3.39 7.12 -6.43
C ARG A 56 2.07 7.85 -6.64
N ALA A 57 1.29 7.41 -7.63
CA ALA A 57 -0.02 8.01 -7.87
C ALA A 57 -0.95 7.82 -6.67
N ALA A 58 -0.93 6.64 -6.06
CA ALA A 58 -1.72 6.37 -4.87
C ALA A 58 -1.29 7.28 -3.72
N LEU A 59 0.03 7.47 -3.53
CA LEU A 59 0.53 8.33 -2.47
C LEU A 59 0.17 9.80 -2.70
N THR A 60 0.12 10.24 -3.95
CA THR A 60 -0.33 11.58 -4.28
C THR A 60 -1.79 11.75 -3.88
N GLN A 61 -2.62 10.77 -4.20
CA GLN A 61 -4.04 10.78 -3.81
C GLN A 61 -4.18 10.84 -2.29
N ILE A 62 -3.40 10.03 -1.57
CA ILE A 62 -3.39 10.01 -0.10
C ILE A 62 -3.01 11.39 0.44
N THR A 63 -2.00 12.02 -0.15
CA THR A 63 -1.54 13.34 0.29
C THR A 63 -2.65 14.37 0.19
N ILE A 64 -3.41 14.33 -0.91
CA ILE A 64 -4.50 15.26 -1.13
C ILE A 64 -5.62 15.09 -0.10
N TYR A 65 -5.96 13.84 0.23
CA TYR A 65 -7.10 13.57 1.10
C TYR A 65 -6.74 13.48 2.58
N CYS A 66 -5.52 13.07 2.91
CA CYS A 66 -5.10 12.89 4.30
C CYS A 66 -4.18 14.00 4.81
N GLY A 67 -3.73 14.87 3.91
CA GLY A 67 -2.90 16.01 4.28
C GLY A 67 -1.41 15.78 4.06
N ALA A 68 -0.67 16.87 3.93
CA ALA A 68 0.75 16.83 3.62
C ALA A 68 1.59 16.07 4.66
N PRO A 69 1.35 16.21 5.97
CA PRO A 69 2.17 15.45 6.94
C PRO A 69 2.10 13.94 6.72
N ILE A 70 0.92 13.40 6.48
CA ILE A 70 0.75 11.98 6.20
C ILE A 70 1.41 11.63 4.86
N GLY A 71 1.22 12.47 3.85
CA GLY A 71 1.82 12.24 2.54
C GLY A 71 3.32 12.19 2.60
N VAL A 72 3.94 13.11 3.34
CA VAL A 72 5.40 13.14 3.50
C VAL A 72 5.88 11.85 4.15
N ASP A 73 5.20 11.39 5.18
CA ASP A 73 5.58 10.14 5.86
C ASP A 73 5.45 8.95 4.91
N CYS A 74 4.39 8.91 4.13
CA CYS A 74 4.18 7.82 3.18
C CYS A 74 5.28 7.77 2.12
N PHE A 75 5.65 8.93 1.56
CA PHE A 75 6.73 8.97 0.57
C PHE A 75 8.07 8.60 1.20
N ARG A 76 8.32 9.06 2.42
CA ARG A 76 9.57 8.72 3.11
C ARG A 76 9.70 7.22 3.31
N VAL A 77 8.60 6.56 3.67
CA VAL A 77 8.61 5.11 3.89
C VAL A 77 8.70 4.36 2.56
N ALA A 78 7.96 4.80 1.55
CA ALA A 78 7.86 4.06 0.29
C ALA A 78 9.12 4.14 -0.56
N ARG A 79 9.81 5.29 -0.57
CA ARG A 79 10.96 5.50 -1.44
C ARG A 79 12.03 4.42 -1.35
N PRO A 80 12.56 4.11 -0.16
CA PRO A 80 13.60 3.08 -0.09
C PRO A 80 13.08 1.70 -0.48
N ILE A 81 11.82 1.41 -0.20
CA ILE A 81 11.22 0.12 -0.55
C ILE A 81 11.12 -0.01 -2.07
N ILE A 82 10.66 1.05 -2.74
CA ILE A 82 10.56 1.06 -4.20
C ILE A 82 11.94 0.93 -4.82
N ALA A 83 12.91 1.68 -4.29
CA ALA A 83 14.29 1.64 -4.80
C ALA A 83 14.88 0.24 -4.68
N GLU A 84 14.65 -0.42 -3.55
CA GLU A 84 15.12 -1.79 -3.34
C GLU A 84 14.46 -2.76 -4.32
N HIS A 85 13.18 -2.60 -4.53
CA HIS A 85 12.43 -3.43 -5.47
C HIS A 85 12.97 -3.27 -6.90
N GLN A 86 13.22 -2.04 -7.33
CA GLN A 86 13.75 -1.77 -8.66
C GLN A 86 15.17 -2.30 -8.84
N LYS A 87 15.96 -2.25 -7.78
CA LYS A 87 17.33 -2.74 -7.78
C LYS A 87 17.37 -4.27 -7.97
N ASN A 88 16.39 -4.97 -7.43
CA ASN A 88 16.34 -6.43 -7.48
C ASN A 88 15.69 -6.96 -8.76
N LYS A 89 15.34 -6.08 -9.67
CA LYS A 89 14.87 -6.46 -10.98
C LYS A 89 16.01 -6.46 -11.99
#